data_bf046d948fc6800b4ae317e2ffa668dd
#
_entry.id   bf046d948fc6800b4ae317e2ffa668dd
#
_cell.length_a   1.000
_cell.length_b   1.000
_cell.length_c   1.000
_cell.angle_alpha   90.00
_cell.angle_beta   90.00
_cell.angle_gamma   90.00
#
_symmetry.space_group_name_H-M   'P 1'
#
loop_
_entity.id
_entity.type
_entity.pdbx_description
1 polymer ?
#
loop_
_entity_poly.entity_id
_entity_poly.type
_entity_poly.pdbx_seq_one_letter_code
_entity_poly.pdbx_strand_id
1 'polypeptide(L)'
;MNDRKTTKDFDQDLLHLFDQYVHGGIDRRGFLDRAAKYAVGGVTAAMLLDQLSPQFAEAQQVKPDDNRLKTERVSYPSPNGNAKTGGYLVRPANATGKLPGILVVHENRGLNPHIEDIARRLALDNFMAFAPDALATLGGYPGDEEKAREDFVAAANWLKTRPDCTGKIGAVGFCYGGGMVNTLATQMPDLAAAVPFYGNQPSAEDTARIKSPMLIHYAENDQITTRGPAFEEALKAAHVDYQMYTYKGTQHGFNNDTTPRYDPDAAKLAWTRTVEFFNKRLR
;
A
#
# COMPACT_ATOMS: atom_id res chain seq x y z
N MET A 1 -16.01 -9.94 -22.05
CA MET A 1 -15.79 -9.70 -20.63
C MET A 1 -14.86 -10.80 -20.19
N ASN A 2 -13.68 -10.44 -19.69
CA ASN A 2 -12.76 -11.45 -19.17
C ASN A 2 -13.37 -11.93 -17.85
N ASP A 3 -13.72 -13.23 -17.76
CA ASP A 3 -14.26 -13.84 -16.53
C ASP A 3 -13.13 -13.94 -15.50
N ARG A 4 -12.75 -12.81 -14.95
CA ARG A 4 -11.73 -12.74 -13.91
C ARG A 4 -12.27 -13.38 -12.65
N LYS A 5 -11.57 -14.38 -12.13
CA LYS A 5 -11.94 -15.05 -10.87
C LYS A 5 -11.92 -14.06 -9.70
N THR A 6 -12.87 -14.24 -8.81
CA THR A 6 -13.06 -13.48 -7.58
C THR A 6 -12.88 -14.39 -6.36
N THR A 7 -12.90 -13.85 -5.15
CA THR A 7 -12.85 -14.67 -3.92
C THR A 7 -13.96 -15.73 -3.84
N LYS A 8 -15.09 -15.52 -4.52
CA LYS A 8 -16.23 -16.47 -4.55
C LYS A 8 -15.92 -17.73 -5.35
N ASP A 9 -14.92 -17.69 -6.21
CA ASP A 9 -14.50 -18.81 -7.06
C ASP A 9 -13.45 -19.72 -6.38
N PHE A 10 -13.07 -19.40 -5.13
CA PHE A 10 -12.08 -20.13 -4.36
C PHE A 10 -12.62 -20.52 -2.99
N ASP A 11 -12.14 -21.65 -2.48
CA ASP A 11 -12.39 -22.09 -1.12
C ASP A 11 -11.76 -21.09 -0.11
N GLN A 12 -12.45 -20.77 0.98
CA GLN A 12 -11.97 -19.82 1.99
C GLN A 12 -10.66 -20.27 2.65
N ASP A 13 -10.50 -21.58 2.90
CA ASP A 13 -9.28 -22.11 3.49
C ASP A 13 -8.10 -22.00 2.50
N LEU A 14 -8.37 -22.10 1.19
CA LEU A 14 -7.35 -21.87 0.16
C LEU A 14 -6.93 -20.39 0.13
N LEU A 15 -7.86 -19.47 0.29
CA LEU A 15 -7.55 -18.04 0.39
C LEU A 15 -6.72 -17.72 1.64
N HIS A 16 -7.05 -18.33 2.79
CA HIS A 16 -6.25 -18.22 4.01
C HIS A 16 -4.85 -18.84 3.83
N LEU A 17 -4.76 -19.98 3.15
CA LEU A 17 -3.47 -20.61 2.85
C LEU A 17 -2.61 -19.73 1.94
N PHE A 18 -3.23 -19.09 0.95
CA PHE A 18 -2.54 -18.14 0.09
C PHE A 18 -2.07 -16.89 0.87
N ASP A 19 -2.88 -16.42 1.80
CA ASP A 19 -2.50 -15.31 2.67
C ASP A 19 -1.26 -15.65 3.53
N GLN A 20 -1.22 -16.85 4.13
CA GLN A 20 -0.03 -17.32 4.84
C GLN A 20 1.22 -17.36 3.94
N TYR A 21 1.06 -17.78 2.69
CA TYR A 21 2.15 -17.80 1.71
C TYR A 21 2.63 -16.39 1.36
N VAL A 22 1.72 -15.47 1.08
CA VAL A 22 2.05 -14.07 0.73
C VAL A 22 2.75 -13.36 1.87
N HIS A 23 2.39 -13.65 3.12
CA HIS A 23 2.99 -13.05 4.31
C HIS A 23 4.22 -13.81 4.85
N GLY A 24 4.68 -14.83 4.14
CA GLY A 24 5.90 -15.58 4.51
C GLY A 24 5.72 -16.58 5.66
N GLY A 25 4.50 -16.83 6.11
CA GLY A 25 4.18 -17.85 7.12
C GLY A 25 4.42 -19.27 6.63
N ILE A 26 4.36 -19.48 5.31
CA ILE A 26 4.75 -20.71 4.62
C ILE A 26 5.50 -20.35 3.33
N ASP A 27 6.40 -21.25 2.91
CA ASP A 27 7.09 -21.11 1.63
C ASP A 27 6.22 -21.64 0.46
N ARG A 28 6.73 -21.46 -0.78
CA ARG A 28 6.03 -21.90 -1.99
C ARG A 28 5.74 -23.42 -1.97
N ARG A 29 6.66 -24.23 -1.46
CA ARG A 29 6.50 -25.67 -1.37
C ARG A 29 5.39 -26.03 -0.38
N GLY A 30 5.42 -25.43 0.80
CA GLY A 30 4.38 -25.61 1.83
C GLY A 30 2.99 -25.18 1.35
N PHE A 31 2.91 -24.13 0.52
CA PHE A 31 1.65 -23.77 -0.14
C PHE A 31 1.20 -24.86 -1.11
N LEU A 32 2.06 -25.29 -2.04
CA LEU A 32 1.70 -26.29 -3.06
C LEU A 32 1.26 -27.62 -2.43
N ASP A 33 1.98 -28.09 -1.42
CA ASP A 33 1.65 -29.34 -0.71
C ASP A 33 0.28 -29.26 -0.03
N ARG A 34 -0.06 -28.14 0.61
CA ARG A 34 -1.34 -27.95 1.30
C ARG A 34 -2.48 -27.61 0.35
N ALA A 35 -2.21 -26.90 -0.75
CA ALA A 35 -3.20 -26.56 -1.77
C ALA A 35 -3.59 -27.77 -2.65
N ALA A 36 -2.83 -28.87 -2.63
CA ALA A 36 -3.10 -30.06 -3.44
C ALA A 36 -4.51 -30.66 -3.18
N LYS A 37 -5.05 -30.55 -1.97
CA LYS A 37 -6.40 -31.04 -1.64
C LYS A 37 -7.53 -30.25 -2.33
N TYR A 38 -7.26 -29.02 -2.81
CA TYR A 38 -8.20 -28.19 -3.57
C TYR A 38 -8.02 -28.34 -5.08
N ALA A 39 -7.04 -29.12 -5.52
CA ALA A 39 -6.72 -29.39 -6.92
C ALA A 39 -7.68 -30.47 -7.48
N VAL A 40 -8.84 -30.05 -7.97
CA VAL A 40 -9.89 -30.92 -8.50
C VAL A 40 -10.19 -30.60 -9.97
N GLY A 41 -10.78 -31.53 -10.71
CA GLY A 41 -11.24 -31.30 -12.09
C GLY A 41 -10.14 -30.94 -13.09
N GLY A 42 -8.92 -31.47 -12.91
CA GLY A 42 -7.77 -31.18 -13.80
C GLY A 42 -6.98 -29.92 -13.43
N VAL A 43 -7.41 -29.19 -12.40
CA VAL A 43 -6.66 -28.04 -11.85
C VAL A 43 -5.56 -28.56 -10.92
N THR A 44 -4.33 -28.04 -11.03
CA THR A 44 -3.22 -28.38 -10.15
C THR A 44 -3.01 -27.32 -9.07
N ALA A 45 -2.31 -27.65 -7.96
CA ALA A 45 -1.94 -26.67 -6.94
C ALA A 45 -1.10 -25.50 -7.51
N ALA A 46 -0.29 -25.77 -8.54
CA ALA A 46 0.47 -24.72 -9.22
C ALA A 46 -0.45 -23.79 -10.03
N MET A 47 -1.47 -24.30 -10.67
CA MET A 47 -2.48 -23.48 -11.36
C MET A 47 -3.31 -22.66 -10.37
N LEU A 48 -3.62 -23.20 -9.20
CA LEU A 48 -4.29 -22.44 -8.14
C LEU A 48 -3.42 -21.28 -7.65
N LEU A 49 -2.11 -21.52 -7.47
CA LEU A 49 -1.16 -20.48 -7.11
C LEU A 49 -1.08 -19.38 -8.18
N ASP A 50 -1.04 -19.75 -9.45
CA ASP A 50 -1.01 -18.81 -10.57
C ASP A 50 -2.28 -17.95 -10.63
N GLN A 51 -3.45 -18.57 -10.48
CA GLN A 51 -4.74 -17.88 -10.45
C GLN A 51 -4.90 -16.91 -9.28
N LEU A 52 -4.28 -17.20 -8.13
CA LEU A 52 -4.28 -16.33 -6.95
C LEU A 52 -3.21 -15.24 -7.02
N SER A 53 -2.19 -15.42 -7.86
CA SER A 53 -1.06 -14.50 -8.01
C SER A 53 -1.46 -13.22 -8.75
N PRO A 54 -0.77 -12.09 -8.51
CA PRO A 54 -1.07 -10.81 -9.13
C PRO A 54 -0.98 -10.85 -10.66
N GLN A 55 -2.01 -10.36 -11.35
CA GLN A 55 -2.12 -10.23 -12.80
C GLN A 55 -1.90 -8.77 -13.20
N PHE A 56 -0.66 -8.27 -13.11
CA PHE A 56 -0.32 -6.85 -13.27
C PHE A 56 -0.75 -6.24 -14.59
N ALA A 57 -0.56 -6.96 -15.70
CA ALA A 57 -0.85 -6.43 -17.04
C ALA A 57 -2.35 -6.21 -17.28
N GLU A 58 -3.19 -7.08 -16.70
CA GLU A 58 -4.64 -7.03 -16.88
C GLU A 58 -5.32 -5.98 -15.98
N ALA A 59 -4.68 -5.65 -14.85
CA ALA A 59 -5.23 -4.76 -13.82
C ALA A 59 -4.82 -3.30 -13.98
N GLN A 60 -3.91 -3.00 -14.90
CA GLN A 60 -3.39 -1.65 -15.09
C GLN A 60 -4.48 -0.68 -15.53
N GLN A 61 -4.77 0.35 -14.72
CA GLN A 61 -5.77 1.37 -15.01
C GLN A 61 -5.17 2.59 -15.73
N VAL A 62 -3.92 2.94 -15.42
CA VAL A 62 -3.20 4.05 -16.07
C VAL A 62 -1.92 3.53 -16.71
N LYS A 63 -1.79 3.67 -18.01
CA LYS A 63 -0.62 3.16 -18.75
C LYS A 63 0.66 3.89 -18.35
N PRO A 64 1.84 3.21 -18.40
CA PRO A 64 3.14 3.85 -18.10
C PRO A 64 3.49 4.99 -19.04
N ASP A 65 2.98 4.95 -20.28
CA ASP A 65 3.20 5.91 -21.36
C ASP A 65 2.05 6.93 -21.52
N ASP A 66 1.19 7.09 -20.48
CA ASP A 66 0.11 8.07 -20.49
C ASP A 66 0.68 9.50 -20.62
N ASN A 67 0.36 10.17 -21.71
CA ASN A 67 0.90 11.48 -22.05
C ASN A 67 0.46 12.63 -21.13
N ARG A 68 -0.53 12.39 -20.27
CA ARG A 68 -0.96 13.34 -19.23
C ARG A 68 0.01 13.37 -18.06
N LEU A 69 0.94 12.42 -17.99
CA LEU A 69 1.87 12.23 -16.87
C LEU A 69 3.31 12.40 -17.31
N LYS A 70 4.13 12.86 -16.39
CA LYS A 70 5.58 12.78 -16.46
C LYS A 70 6.08 11.81 -15.40
N THR A 71 6.81 10.79 -15.84
CA THR A 71 7.32 9.71 -14.99
C THR A 71 8.86 9.73 -14.99
N GLU A 72 9.46 9.47 -13.84
CA GLU A 72 10.91 9.45 -13.67
C GLU A 72 11.32 8.29 -12.75
N ARG A 73 12.43 7.63 -13.07
CA ARG A 73 13.15 6.79 -12.10
C ARG A 73 14.20 7.67 -11.41
N VAL A 74 14.09 7.78 -10.11
CA VAL A 74 14.97 8.65 -9.32
C VAL A 74 15.70 7.86 -8.25
N SER A 75 16.85 8.37 -7.83
CA SER A 75 17.58 7.88 -6.66
C SER A 75 17.66 8.97 -5.62
N TYR A 76 17.62 8.59 -4.36
CA TYR A 76 17.75 9.52 -3.23
C TYR A 76 18.67 8.93 -2.15
N PRO A 77 19.36 9.77 -1.38
CA PRO A 77 20.22 9.32 -0.30
C PRO A 77 19.39 8.85 0.91
N SER A 78 19.79 7.73 1.50
CA SER A 78 19.21 7.19 2.74
C SER A 78 20.36 6.78 3.68
N PRO A 79 21.04 7.73 4.33
CA PRO A 79 22.26 7.46 5.09
C PRO A 79 22.05 6.55 6.30
N ASN A 80 20.86 6.58 6.91
CA ASN A 80 20.50 5.74 8.06
C ASN A 80 19.85 4.41 7.63
N GLY A 81 19.42 4.30 6.37
CA GLY A 81 18.81 3.10 5.79
C GLY A 81 19.81 2.30 4.95
N ASN A 82 19.41 1.97 3.71
CA ASN A 82 20.23 1.21 2.77
C ASN A 82 21.18 2.08 1.93
N ALA A 83 21.56 3.25 2.42
CA ALA A 83 22.49 4.21 1.86
C ALA A 83 22.04 4.84 0.51
N LYS A 84 21.69 4.03 -0.49
CA LYS A 84 21.24 4.50 -1.80
C LYS A 84 20.05 3.70 -2.25
N THR A 85 18.94 4.38 -2.32
CA THR A 85 17.67 3.81 -2.75
C THR A 85 17.14 4.54 -3.98
N GLY A 86 16.18 3.95 -4.66
CA GLY A 86 15.52 4.51 -5.82
C GLY A 86 14.01 4.38 -5.71
N GLY A 87 13.31 4.91 -6.72
CA GLY A 87 11.85 4.82 -6.77
C GLY A 87 11.29 5.39 -8.05
N TYR A 88 9.98 5.33 -8.15
CA TYR A 88 9.18 5.80 -9.26
C TYR A 88 8.46 7.09 -8.87
N LEU A 89 8.82 8.19 -9.53
CA LEU A 89 8.23 9.51 -9.33
C LEU A 89 7.29 9.81 -10.49
N VAL A 90 6.09 10.27 -10.16
CA VAL A 90 5.06 10.64 -11.16
C VAL A 90 4.43 11.96 -10.79
N ARG A 91 4.17 12.81 -11.81
CA ARG A 91 3.42 14.06 -11.67
C ARG A 91 2.65 14.37 -12.95
N PRO A 92 1.62 15.22 -12.91
CA PRO A 92 0.98 15.73 -14.11
C PRO A 92 2.00 16.37 -15.07
N ALA A 93 1.90 16.06 -16.36
CA ALA A 93 2.81 16.61 -17.39
C ALA A 93 2.70 18.13 -17.51
N ASN A 94 1.50 18.67 -17.34
CA ASN A 94 1.18 20.10 -17.53
C ASN A 94 1.07 20.88 -16.22
N ALA A 95 1.64 20.38 -15.11
CA ALA A 95 1.64 21.12 -13.85
C ALA A 95 2.44 22.41 -13.97
N THR A 96 1.82 23.56 -13.69
CA THR A 96 2.43 24.90 -13.76
C THR A 96 2.92 25.44 -12.43
N GLY A 97 2.72 24.70 -11.34
CA GLY A 97 3.08 25.12 -9.99
C GLY A 97 3.59 23.97 -9.15
N LYS A 98 3.81 24.27 -7.86
CA LYS A 98 4.18 23.25 -6.87
C LYS A 98 2.98 22.36 -6.56
N LEU A 99 3.24 21.07 -6.44
CA LEU A 99 2.27 20.04 -6.13
C LEU A 99 2.47 19.51 -4.70
N PRO A 100 1.39 19.17 -3.97
CA PRO A 100 1.54 18.40 -2.76
C PRO A 100 2.08 17.01 -3.06
N GLY A 101 2.97 16.51 -2.19
CA GLY A 101 3.61 15.22 -2.36
C GLY A 101 2.83 14.08 -1.70
N ILE A 102 2.80 12.91 -2.33
CA ILE A 102 2.31 11.68 -1.72
C ILE A 102 3.37 10.60 -1.83
N LEU A 103 3.78 10.08 -0.67
CA LEU A 103 4.60 8.87 -0.59
C LEU A 103 3.70 7.66 -0.76
N VAL A 104 3.98 6.81 -1.74
CA VAL A 104 3.23 5.56 -2.00
C VAL A 104 4.07 4.39 -1.52
N VAL A 105 3.66 3.78 -0.41
CA VAL A 105 4.40 2.70 0.23
C VAL A 105 3.91 1.35 -0.28
N HIS A 106 4.82 0.60 -0.88
CA HIS A 106 4.53 -0.69 -1.52
C HIS A 106 4.18 -1.81 -0.52
N GLU A 107 3.64 -2.90 -1.03
CA GLU A 107 3.40 -4.13 -0.28
C GLU A 107 4.72 -4.87 0.03
N ASN A 108 4.65 -6.04 0.64
CA ASN A 108 5.80 -6.82 1.15
C ASN A 108 6.76 -7.39 0.08
N ARG A 109 6.55 -7.11 -1.20
CA ARG A 109 7.42 -7.57 -2.31
C ARG A 109 8.14 -6.43 -3.04
N GLY A 110 8.20 -5.26 -2.44
CA GLY A 110 8.84 -4.10 -3.05
C GLY A 110 7.99 -3.41 -4.11
N LEU A 111 8.61 -2.48 -4.81
CA LEU A 111 7.98 -1.73 -5.88
C LEU A 111 7.64 -2.64 -7.06
N ASN A 112 6.39 -2.64 -7.48
CA ASN A 112 5.87 -3.46 -8.56
C ASN A 112 4.92 -2.65 -9.48
N PRO A 113 4.50 -3.19 -10.63
CA PRO A 113 3.65 -2.45 -11.59
C PRO A 113 2.32 -1.96 -11.01
N HIS A 114 1.74 -2.64 -10.01
CA HIS A 114 0.52 -2.19 -9.34
C HIS A 114 0.76 -0.90 -8.54
N ILE A 115 1.81 -0.86 -7.74
CA ILE A 115 2.16 0.34 -6.95
C ILE A 115 2.54 1.52 -7.85
N GLU A 116 3.20 1.25 -8.96
CA GLU A 116 3.47 2.29 -9.98
C GLU A 116 2.18 2.82 -10.60
N ASP A 117 1.18 1.96 -10.82
CA ASP A 117 -0.12 2.35 -11.33
C ASP A 117 -0.90 3.20 -10.29
N ILE A 118 -0.84 2.84 -8.99
CA ILE A 118 -1.37 3.66 -7.90
C ILE A 118 -0.72 5.07 -7.91
N ALA A 119 0.60 5.15 -8.08
CA ALA A 119 1.28 6.44 -8.17
C ALA A 119 0.81 7.27 -9.38
N ARG A 120 0.58 6.64 -10.55
CA ARG A 120 0.03 7.31 -11.72
C ARG A 120 -1.41 7.79 -11.51
N ARG A 121 -2.26 6.99 -10.86
CA ARG A 121 -3.64 7.38 -10.50
C ARG A 121 -3.64 8.64 -9.63
N LEU A 122 -2.80 8.69 -8.58
CA LEU A 122 -2.66 9.88 -7.72
C LEU A 122 -2.14 11.11 -8.49
N ALA A 123 -1.24 10.90 -9.45
CA ALA A 123 -0.76 12.00 -10.28
C ALA A 123 -1.86 12.56 -11.21
N LEU A 124 -2.79 11.73 -11.70
CA LEU A 124 -3.98 12.20 -12.41
C LEU A 124 -4.92 13.04 -11.54
N ASP A 125 -4.89 12.85 -10.21
CA ASP A 125 -5.60 13.67 -9.22
C ASP A 125 -4.79 14.91 -8.79
N ASN A 126 -3.77 15.30 -9.59
CA ASN A 126 -2.92 16.47 -9.38
C ASN A 126 -2.05 16.42 -8.12
N PHE A 127 -1.52 15.27 -7.77
CA PHE A 127 -0.48 15.11 -6.77
C PHE A 127 0.88 14.80 -7.42
N MET A 128 1.96 15.06 -6.70
CA MET A 128 3.27 14.50 -7.01
C MET A 128 3.40 13.20 -6.22
N ALA A 129 3.29 12.05 -6.87
CA ALA A 129 3.36 10.76 -6.24
C ALA A 129 4.76 10.15 -6.35
N PHE A 130 5.32 9.70 -5.24
CA PHE A 130 6.61 9.03 -5.20
C PHE A 130 6.48 7.65 -4.56
N ALA A 131 6.80 6.62 -5.31
CA ALA A 131 6.83 5.23 -4.86
C ALA A 131 8.29 4.75 -4.75
N PRO A 132 8.92 4.85 -3.57
CA PRO A 132 10.27 4.32 -3.35
C PRO A 132 10.27 2.80 -3.32
N ASP A 133 11.41 2.19 -3.66
CA ASP A 133 11.65 0.75 -3.53
C ASP A 133 12.62 0.49 -2.37
N ALA A 134 12.11 0.43 -1.16
CA ALA A 134 12.91 0.19 0.03
C ALA A 134 13.33 -1.29 0.20
N LEU A 135 12.83 -2.20 -0.64
CA LEU A 135 13.16 -3.63 -0.60
C LEU A 135 14.05 -4.07 -1.77
N ALA A 136 14.39 -3.20 -2.71
CA ALA A 136 15.22 -3.54 -3.88
C ALA A 136 16.57 -4.14 -3.48
N THR A 137 17.22 -3.58 -2.46
CA THR A 137 18.50 -4.05 -1.93
C THR A 137 18.41 -5.32 -1.10
N LEU A 138 17.19 -5.69 -0.69
CA LEU A 138 16.88 -6.86 0.15
C LEU A 138 16.31 -8.04 -0.66
N GLY A 139 16.33 -7.97 -1.98
CA GLY A 139 15.78 -9.02 -2.85
C GLY A 139 14.25 -9.07 -2.87
N GLY A 140 13.58 -7.97 -2.52
CA GLY A 140 12.12 -7.86 -2.57
C GLY A 140 11.37 -8.46 -1.39
N TYR A 141 12.04 -8.69 -0.26
CA TYR A 141 11.42 -9.16 1.00
C TYR A 141 11.81 -8.25 2.16
N PRO A 142 10.91 -8.02 3.14
CA PRO A 142 11.26 -7.33 4.37
C PRO A 142 12.35 -8.12 5.10
N GLY A 143 13.55 -7.55 5.19
CA GLY A 143 14.66 -8.10 5.93
C GLY A 143 14.92 -7.26 7.17
N ASP A 144 15.66 -6.17 7.00
CA ASP A 144 15.90 -5.20 8.06
C ASP A 144 14.80 -4.12 8.02
N GLU A 145 13.76 -4.33 8.85
CA GLU A 145 12.61 -3.40 8.90
C GLU A 145 13.02 -1.99 9.35
N GLU A 146 14.06 -1.88 10.17
CA GLU A 146 14.55 -0.59 10.61
C GLU A 146 15.17 0.19 9.44
N LYS A 147 16.01 -0.44 8.65
CA LYS A 147 16.57 0.21 7.45
C LYS A 147 15.53 0.54 6.41
N ALA A 148 14.56 -0.35 6.18
CA ALA A 148 13.46 -0.07 5.26
C ALA A 148 12.64 1.13 5.73
N ARG A 149 12.36 1.25 7.03
CA ARG A 149 11.69 2.40 7.62
C ARG A 149 12.48 3.70 7.37
N GLU A 150 13.80 3.69 7.64
CA GLU A 150 14.66 4.85 7.40
C GLU A 150 14.68 5.24 5.91
N ASP A 151 14.62 4.27 4.99
CA ASP A 151 14.50 4.54 3.56
C ASP A 151 13.20 5.28 3.22
N PHE A 152 12.06 4.91 3.82
CA PHE A 152 10.79 5.63 3.62
C PHE A 152 10.79 7.03 4.26
N VAL A 153 11.39 7.19 5.44
CA VAL A 153 11.59 8.51 6.07
C VAL A 153 12.45 9.41 5.17
N ALA A 154 13.56 8.87 4.68
CA ALA A 154 14.45 9.58 3.75
C ALA A 154 13.72 9.96 2.44
N ALA A 155 12.89 9.06 1.89
CA ALA A 155 12.08 9.29 0.71
C ALA A 155 11.09 10.45 0.91
N ALA A 156 10.37 10.48 2.04
CA ALA A 156 9.43 11.54 2.36
C ALA A 156 10.15 12.88 2.51
N ASN A 157 11.30 12.91 3.21
CA ASN A 157 12.11 14.10 3.37
C ASN A 157 12.68 14.59 2.03
N TRP A 158 13.17 13.68 1.18
CA TRP A 158 13.63 14.01 -0.15
C TRP A 158 12.51 14.61 -1.02
N LEU A 159 11.32 14.01 -1.02
CA LEU A 159 10.17 14.52 -1.75
C LEU A 159 9.78 15.93 -1.28
N LYS A 160 9.83 16.18 0.02
CA LYS A 160 9.54 17.48 0.64
C LYS A 160 10.50 18.59 0.19
N THR A 161 11.76 18.27 -0.07
CA THR A 161 12.79 19.24 -0.49
C THR A 161 12.76 19.58 -1.97
N ARG A 162 11.96 18.90 -2.78
CA ARG A 162 11.90 19.16 -4.21
C ARG A 162 11.37 20.56 -4.53
N PRO A 163 11.96 21.28 -5.49
CA PRO A 163 11.55 22.65 -5.83
C PRO A 163 10.12 22.73 -6.41
N ASP A 164 9.66 21.63 -7.01
CA ASP A 164 8.32 21.47 -7.58
C ASP A 164 7.29 20.87 -6.61
N CYS A 165 7.70 20.60 -5.33
CA CYS A 165 6.82 20.18 -4.26
C CYS A 165 6.43 21.36 -3.35
N THR A 166 5.19 21.34 -2.82
CA THR A 166 4.73 22.35 -1.84
C THR A 166 5.41 22.21 -0.47
N GLY A 167 6.04 21.06 -0.21
CA GLY A 167 6.57 20.67 1.09
C GLY A 167 5.55 19.98 2.00
N LYS A 168 4.24 19.97 1.66
CA LYS A 168 3.24 19.16 2.35
C LYS A 168 3.28 17.74 1.81
N ILE A 169 3.51 16.76 2.67
CA ILE A 169 3.63 15.35 2.30
C ILE A 169 2.55 14.53 3.00
N GLY A 170 1.78 13.77 2.21
CA GLY A 170 0.95 12.67 2.69
C GLY A 170 1.61 11.32 2.40
N ALA A 171 1.15 10.27 3.07
CA ALA A 171 1.58 8.90 2.79
C ALA A 171 0.37 7.98 2.63
N VAL A 172 0.41 7.08 1.65
CA VAL A 172 -0.54 5.98 1.47
C VAL A 172 0.24 4.68 1.34
N GLY A 173 -0.25 3.61 1.94
CA GLY A 173 0.39 2.30 1.84
C GLY A 173 -0.57 1.15 2.04
N PHE A 174 -0.20 -0.01 1.51
CA PHE A 174 -1.05 -1.18 1.40
C PHE A 174 -0.39 -2.38 2.08
N CYS A 175 -1.13 -3.15 2.88
CA CYS A 175 -0.61 -4.34 3.57
C CYS A 175 0.61 -3.99 4.45
N TYR A 176 1.79 -4.51 4.16
CA TYR A 176 3.07 -4.11 4.76
C TYR A 176 3.23 -2.58 4.74
N GLY A 177 2.97 -1.98 3.56
CA GLY A 177 3.03 -0.53 3.40
C GLY A 177 2.01 0.22 4.24
N GLY A 178 0.83 -0.34 4.50
CA GLY A 178 -0.13 0.22 5.44
C GLY A 178 0.40 0.26 6.88
N GLY A 179 1.06 -0.82 7.31
CA GLY A 179 1.79 -0.86 8.58
C GLY A 179 2.92 0.16 8.64
N MET A 180 3.67 0.28 7.54
CA MET A 180 4.76 1.27 7.43
C MET A 180 4.22 2.71 7.50
N VAL A 181 3.07 3.02 6.87
CA VAL A 181 2.43 4.34 6.97
C VAL A 181 2.01 4.64 8.42
N ASN A 182 1.49 3.66 9.15
CA ASN A 182 1.25 3.80 10.59
C ASN A 182 2.55 4.14 11.34
N THR A 183 3.65 3.44 11.04
CA THR A 183 4.96 3.70 11.65
C THR A 183 5.49 5.10 11.29
N LEU A 184 5.38 5.52 10.03
CA LEU A 184 5.78 6.86 9.61
C LEU A 184 4.98 7.94 10.35
N ALA A 185 3.67 7.73 10.58
CA ALA A 185 2.84 8.65 11.35
C ALA A 185 3.32 8.80 12.81
N THR A 186 3.92 7.76 13.41
CA THR A 186 4.49 7.83 14.76
C THR A 186 5.84 8.55 14.82
N GLN A 187 6.58 8.63 13.71
CA GLN A 187 7.95 9.14 13.66
C GLN A 187 8.09 10.49 12.97
N MET A 188 7.15 10.84 12.10
CA MET A 188 7.17 12.08 11.33
C MET A 188 6.03 13.00 11.79
N PRO A 189 6.25 13.85 12.80
CA PRO A 189 5.20 14.73 13.35
C PRO A 189 4.71 15.77 12.35
N ASP A 190 5.45 16.01 11.28
CA ASP A 190 5.13 16.93 10.19
C ASP A 190 4.52 16.22 8.94
N LEU A 191 4.23 14.92 9.03
CA LEU A 191 3.48 14.23 7.99
C LEU A 191 2.05 14.79 7.96
N ALA A 192 1.67 15.38 6.83
CA ALA A 192 0.42 16.14 6.73
C ALA A 192 -0.83 15.27 6.61
N ALA A 193 -0.70 13.99 6.20
CA ALA A 193 -1.79 13.04 6.12
C ALA A 193 -1.24 11.60 6.06
N ALA A 194 -1.87 10.65 6.74
CA ALA A 194 -1.52 9.23 6.72
C ALA A 194 -2.74 8.37 6.33
N VAL A 195 -2.58 7.54 5.29
CA VAL A 195 -3.67 6.69 4.78
C VAL A 195 -3.20 5.21 4.70
N PRO A 196 -3.29 4.47 5.81
CA PRO A 196 -2.98 3.04 5.83
C PRO A 196 -4.17 2.21 5.33
N PHE A 197 -3.93 1.31 4.38
CA PHE A 197 -4.84 0.26 3.97
C PHE A 197 -4.42 -1.08 4.59
N TYR A 198 -5.33 -1.70 5.33
CA TYR A 198 -5.17 -3.03 5.95
C TYR A 198 -3.75 -3.31 6.47
N GLY A 199 -3.18 -2.32 7.17
CA GLY A 199 -1.84 -2.37 7.74
C GLY A 199 -1.83 -2.71 9.23
N ASN A 200 -0.71 -3.29 9.69
CA ASN A 200 -0.48 -3.52 11.11
C ASN A 200 -0.52 -2.21 11.91
N GLN A 201 -1.11 -2.28 13.10
CA GLN A 201 -1.23 -1.15 14.00
C GLN A 201 0.04 -1.00 14.86
N PRO A 202 0.44 0.23 15.19
CA PRO A 202 1.49 0.49 16.18
C PRO A 202 1.00 0.15 17.60
N SER A 203 1.93 0.08 18.55
CA SER A 203 1.59 -0.02 19.96
C SER A 203 0.81 1.21 20.44
N ALA A 204 0.12 1.10 21.58
CA ALA A 204 -0.57 2.24 22.18
C ALA A 204 0.42 3.38 22.54
N GLU A 205 1.62 3.02 23.00
CA GLU A 205 2.71 3.95 23.31
C GLU A 205 3.16 4.71 22.04
N ASP A 206 3.37 3.99 20.93
CA ASP A 206 3.76 4.62 19.67
C ASP A 206 2.62 5.46 19.10
N THR A 207 1.37 5.01 19.21
CA THR A 207 0.18 5.75 18.78
C THR A 207 0.10 7.12 19.42
N ALA A 208 0.52 7.27 20.69
CA ALA A 208 0.54 8.55 21.40
C ALA A 208 1.46 9.60 20.75
N ARG A 209 2.39 9.19 19.88
CA ARG A 209 3.30 10.10 19.16
C ARG A 209 2.70 10.65 17.86
N ILE A 210 1.61 10.07 17.36
CA ILE A 210 0.98 10.47 16.10
C ILE A 210 0.45 11.89 16.20
N LYS A 211 0.84 12.74 15.25
CA LYS A 211 0.34 14.11 15.09
C LYS A 211 -0.39 14.32 13.76
N SER A 212 -0.11 13.48 12.78
CA SER A 212 -0.76 13.53 11.47
C SER A 212 -2.23 13.10 11.55
N PRO A 213 -3.14 13.78 10.83
CA PRO A 213 -4.48 13.25 10.61
C PRO A 213 -4.41 11.92 9.85
N MET A 214 -5.31 10.98 10.18
CA MET A 214 -5.32 9.64 9.63
C MET A 214 -6.64 9.29 8.97
N LEU A 215 -6.57 8.54 7.85
CA LEU A 215 -7.71 7.88 7.22
C LEU A 215 -7.39 6.39 7.07
N ILE A 216 -8.03 5.56 7.85
CA ILE A 216 -7.69 4.14 8.02
C ILE A 216 -8.72 3.26 7.30
N HIS A 217 -8.24 2.36 6.45
CA HIS A 217 -9.09 1.44 5.69
C HIS A 217 -8.82 -0.02 6.09
N TYR A 218 -9.85 -0.71 6.62
CA TYR A 218 -9.79 -2.11 7.00
C TYR A 218 -10.77 -2.96 6.19
N ALA A 219 -10.42 -4.23 5.98
CA ALA A 219 -11.31 -5.26 5.47
C ALA A 219 -12.02 -5.96 6.64
N GLU A 220 -13.30 -6.33 6.48
CA GLU A 220 -14.05 -7.03 7.53
C GLU A 220 -13.45 -8.41 7.84
N ASN A 221 -13.11 -9.17 6.80
CA ASN A 221 -12.57 -10.53 6.92
C ASN A 221 -11.02 -10.52 6.89
N ASP A 222 -10.42 -9.86 7.87
CA ASP A 222 -8.97 -9.72 7.99
C ASP A 222 -8.55 -9.82 9.46
N GLN A 223 -7.53 -10.62 9.74
CA GLN A 223 -7.00 -10.77 11.11
C GLN A 223 -6.45 -9.44 11.66
N ILE A 224 -5.90 -8.58 10.79
CA ILE A 224 -5.41 -7.25 11.18
C ILE A 224 -6.55 -6.41 11.76
N THR A 225 -7.74 -6.50 11.20
CA THR A 225 -8.92 -5.76 11.64
C THR A 225 -9.37 -6.13 13.07
N THR A 226 -9.07 -7.34 13.53
CA THR A 226 -9.42 -7.77 14.91
C THR A 226 -8.76 -6.90 15.99
N ARG A 227 -7.64 -6.25 15.68
CA ARG A 227 -6.94 -5.31 16.56
C ARG A 227 -7.37 -3.85 16.36
N GLY A 228 -8.26 -3.59 15.39
CA GLY A 228 -8.78 -2.26 15.07
C GLY A 228 -9.39 -1.54 16.28
N PRO A 229 -10.26 -2.18 17.10
CA PRO A 229 -10.84 -1.54 18.29
C PRO A 229 -9.80 -1.05 19.30
N ALA A 230 -8.75 -1.81 19.57
CA ALA A 230 -7.67 -1.40 20.48
C ALA A 230 -6.87 -0.22 19.92
N PHE A 231 -6.63 -0.21 18.62
CA PHE A 231 -5.98 0.92 17.94
C PHE A 231 -6.87 2.16 17.95
N GLU A 232 -8.16 2.01 17.73
CA GLU A 232 -9.10 3.12 17.81
C GLU A 232 -9.14 3.77 19.21
N GLU A 233 -9.11 2.97 20.26
CA GLU A 233 -9.03 3.47 21.64
C GLU A 233 -7.72 4.23 21.90
N ALA A 234 -6.59 3.73 21.36
CA ALA A 234 -5.30 4.42 21.47
C ALA A 234 -5.30 5.76 20.72
N LEU A 235 -5.89 5.83 19.51
CA LEU A 235 -6.05 7.07 18.74
C LEU A 235 -6.92 8.10 19.49
N LYS A 236 -8.03 7.66 20.09
CA LYS A 236 -8.90 8.52 20.93
C LYS A 236 -8.16 9.06 22.14
N ALA A 237 -7.44 8.20 22.86
CA ALA A 237 -6.64 8.59 24.03
C ALA A 237 -5.54 9.59 23.67
N ALA A 238 -4.94 9.45 22.48
CA ALA A 238 -3.92 10.36 21.95
C ALA A 238 -4.49 11.64 21.30
N HIS A 239 -5.81 11.80 21.23
CA HIS A 239 -6.49 12.91 20.56
C HIS A 239 -6.09 13.08 19.08
N VAL A 240 -5.81 11.97 18.38
CA VAL A 240 -5.49 12.00 16.95
C VAL A 240 -6.75 12.32 16.15
N ASP A 241 -6.63 13.20 15.15
CA ASP A 241 -7.70 13.41 14.16
C ASP A 241 -7.71 12.23 13.20
N TYR A 242 -8.72 11.38 13.27
CA TYR A 242 -8.79 10.17 12.44
C TYR A 242 -10.20 9.89 11.92
N GLN A 243 -10.23 9.14 10.81
CA GLN A 243 -11.40 8.44 10.29
C GLN A 243 -11.00 6.98 10.06
N MET A 244 -11.85 6.04 10.48
CA MET A 244 -11.61 4.61 10.32
C MET A 244 -12.82 3.96 9.66
N TYR A 245 -12.57 3.18 8.62
CA TYR A 245 -13.62 2.48 7.87
C TYR A 245 -13.29 1.00 7.73
N THR A 246 -14.26 0.16 8.07
CA THR A 246 -14.22 -1.27 7.78
C THR A 246 -15.20 -1.58 6.66
N TYR A 247 -14.70 -2.20 5.58
CA TYR A 247 -15.48 -2.52 4.39
C TYR A 247 -16.09 -3.91 4.50
N LYS A 248 -17.44 -3.97 4.50
CA LYS A 248 -18.20 -5.19 4.73
C LYS A 248 -17.96 -6.22 3.61
N GLY A 249 -17.79 -7.49 3.99
CA GLY A 249 -17.62 -8.62 3.08
C GLY A 249 -16.24 -8.69 2.40
N THR A 250 -15.37 -7.69 2.59
CA THR A 250 -14.05 -7.65 1.95
C THR A 250 -13.02 -8.46 2.71
N GLN A 251 -11.94 -8.82 2.02
CA GLN A 251 -10.78 -9.53 2.55
C GLN A 251 -9.52 -8.65 2.48
N HIS A 252 -8.47 -9.08 3.19
CA HIS A 252 -7.16 -8.45 3.09
C HIS A 252 -6.74 -8.25 1.63
N GLY A 253 -6.32 -7.05 1.25
CA GLY A 253 -5.96 -6.73 -0.12
C GLY A 253 -7.12 -6.37 -1.04
N PHE A 254 -8.31 -6.04 -0.51
CA PHE A 254 -9.50 -5.71 -1.31
C PHE A 254 -9.29 -4.56 -2.32
N ASN A 255 -8.33 -3.69 -2.09
CA ASN A 255 -8.01 -2.58 -3.02
C ASN A 255 -7.06 -3.01 -4.16
N ASN A 256 -6.45 -4.19 -4.08
CA ASN A 256 -5.47 -4.64 -5.07
C ASN A 256 -6.17 -5.31 -6.25
N ASP A 257 -6.37 -4.55 -7.33
CA ASP A 257 -7.04 -4.98 -8.55
C ASP A 257 -6.26 -5.99 -9.39
N THR A 258 -5.07 -6.40 -8.94
CA THR A 258 -4.27 -7.45 -9.60
C THR A 258 -4.62 -8.86 -9.11
N THR A 259 -5.37 -8.99 -8.01
CA THR A 259 -5.66 -10.27 -7.36
C THR A 259 -7.15 -10.58 -7.29
N PRO A 260 -7.57 -11.86 -7.13
CA PRO A 260 -8.97 -12.23 -6.94
C PRO A 260 -9.64 -11.64 -5.69
N ARG A 261 -8.86 -11.14 -4.73
CA ARG A 261 -9.38 -10.50 -3.50
C ARG A 261 -9.91 -9.08 -3.74
N TYR A 262 -9.72 -8.55 -4.94
CA TYR A 262 -10.22 -7.23 -5.33
C TYR A 262 -11.75 -7.14 -5.19
N ASP A 263 -12.20 -6.11 -4.47
CA ASP A 263 -13.60 -5.73 -4.40
C ASP A 263 -13.77 -4.35 -5.05
N PRO A 264 -14.35 -4.27 -6.25
CA PRO A 264 -14.38 -3.03 -7.02
C PRO A 264 -15.19 -1.92 -6.35
N ASP A 265 -16.26 -2.25 -5.64
CA ASP A 265 -17.12 -1.25 -4.99
C ASP A 265 -16.45 -0.69 -3.74
N ALA A 266 -15.89 -1.56 -2.90
CA ALA A 266 -15.14 -1.15 -1.72
C ALA A 266 -13.87 -0.38 -2.10
N ALA A 267 -13.12 -0.85 -3.11
CA ALA A 267 -11.90 -0.19 -3.59
C ALA A 267 -12.20 1.21 -4.14
N LYS A 268 -13.26 1.35 -4.96
CA LYS A 268 -13.71 2.64 -5.48
C LYS A 268 -14.07 3.61 -4.36
N LEU A 269 -14.84 3.13 -3.37
CA LEU A 269 -15.24 3.97 -2.23
C LEU A 269 -14.05 4.38 -1.38
N ALA A 270 -13.13 3.44 -1.09
CA ALA A 270 -11.90 3.73 -0.35
C ALA A 270 -11.01 4.72 -1.09
N TRP A 271 -10.87 4.58 -2.42
CA TRP A 271 -10.11 5.50 -3.26
C TRP A 271 -10.68 6.91 -3.25
N THR A 272 -12.00 7.06 -3.44
CA THR A 272 -12.68 8.35 -3.37
C THR A 272 -12.40 9.05 -2.03
N ARG A 273 -12.58 8.34 -0.91
CA ARG A 273 -12.28 8.85 0.43
C ARG A 273 -10.82 9.28 0.58
N THR A 274 -9.90 8.48 0.03
CA THR A 274 -8.45 8.76 0.07
C THR A 274 -8.11 10.05 -0.67
N VAL A 275 -8.61 10.22 -1.90
CA VAL A 275 -8.36 11.42 -2.71
C VAL A 275 -8.98 12.67 -2.08
N GLU A 276 -10.22 12.57 -1.58
CA GLU A 276 -10.89 13.66 -0.86
C GLU A 276 -10.12 14.04 0.41
N PHE A 277 -9.65 13.07 1.17
CA PHE A 277 -8.85 13.29 2.38
C PHE A 277 -7.53 14.00 2.06
N PHE A 278 -6.79 13.55 1.06
CA PHE A 278 -5.57 14.21 0.62
C PHE A 278 -5.83 15.62 0.12
N ASN A 279 -6.88 15.85 -0.68
CA ASN A 279 -7.26 17.19 -1.12
C ASN A 279 -7.53 18.12 0.07
N LYS A 280 -8.23 17.65 1.09
CA LYS A 280 -8.53 18.43 2.30
C LYS A 280 -7.30 18.77 3.14
N ARG A 281 -6.30 17.86 3.20
CA ARG A 281 -5.15 17.97 4.11
C ARG A 281 -3.90 18.57 3.46
N LEU A 282 -3.74 18.40 2.17
CA LEU A 282 -2.51 18.77 1.48
C LEU A 282 -2.63 20.06 0.66
N ARG A 283 -3.85 20.55 0.42
CA ARG A 283 -4.11 21.81 -0.34
C ARG A 283 -4.62 22.97 0.52
#